data_e4faab8f920ecaecac8cde7378db6bd2
#
_entry.id   e4faab8f920ecaecac8cde7378db6bd2
#
_cell.length_a   1.000
_cell.length_b   1.000
_cell.length_c   1.000
_cell.angle_alpha   90.00
_cell.angle_beta   90.00
_cell.angle_gamma   90.00
#
_symmetry.space_group_name_H-M   'P 1'
#
loop_
_entity.id
_entity.type
_entity.pdbx_description
1 polymer ?
#
loop_
_entity_poly.entity_id
_entity_poly.type
_entity_poly.pdbx_seq_one_letter_code
_entity_poly.pdbx_strand_id
1 'polypeptide(L)'
;MVEKIESLLTEMEFYCSEKHPAGALLLTGEWGGGKTYFVVNKLQPHLKDSHIFIRISLFGIKSVNELQASIKKKWIECIADYIAMSKIDVGATSKVFNALKPFAKACVDTFIDTSVPEGKQGIAKSLFSISADQLITITNEINGKIIVLVFDDLERSSIPFGELLGCINEYVENQHFHTIIIANENTIKKRENEHSGASETLKYNEIKEKVVERQLEFHNDPLEI
;
A
#
# COMPACT_ATOMS: atom_id res chain seq x y z
N MET A 1 -2.83 26.99 7.75
CA MET A 1 -2.23 25.64 7.78
C MET A 1 -3.21 24.58 8.28
N VAL A 2 -3.77 24.71 9.48
CA VAL A 2 -4.75 23.74 10.01
C VAL A 2 -5.89 23.51 9.01
N GLU A 3 -6.48 24.56 8.43
CA GLU A 3 -7.49 24.45 7.38
C GLU A 3 -7.06 23.65 6.15
N LYS A 4 -5.81 23.81 5.69
CA LYS A 4 -5.29 23.05 4.52
C LYS A 4 -5.09 21.58 4.85
N ILE A 5 -4.60 21.26 6.05
CA ILE A 5 -4.42 19.88 6.50
C ILE A 5 -5.77 19.20 6.73
N GLU A 6 -6.74 19.92 7.31
CA GLU A 6 -8.10 19.42 7.48
C GLU A 6 -8.82 19.20 6.15
N SER A 7 -8.66 20.15 5.20
CA SER A 7 -9.20 19.97 3.85
C SER A 7 -8.59 18.75 3.16
N LEU A 8 -7.27 18.55 3.26
CA LEU A 8 -6.59 17.39 2.70
C LEU A 8 -7.07 16.08 3.33
N LEU A 9 -7.24 16.07 4.67
CA LEU A 9 -7.77 14.93 5.40
C LEU A 9 -9.18 14.58 4.93
N THR A 10 -10.05 15.58 4.78
CA THR A 10 -11.43 15.42 4.30
C THR A 10 -11.48 14.86 2.87
N GLU A 11 -10.63 15.35 1.99
CA GLU A 11 -10.53 14.88 0.61
C GLU A 11 -10.09 13.41 0.54
N MET A 12 -9.08 13.03 1.36
CA MET A 12 -8.58 11.66 1.40
C MET A 12 -9.58 10.72 2.09
N GLU A 13 -10.27 11.17 3.13
CA GLU A 13 -11.38 10.43 3.75
C GLU A 13 -12.51 10.19 2.75
N PHE A 14 -12.89 11.22 1.99
CA PHE A 14 -13.91 11.09 0.96
C PHE A 14 -13.52 10.01 -0.07
N TYR A 15 -12.28 10.06 -0.59
CA TYR A 15 -11.76 9.03 -1.50
C TYR A 15 -11.82 7.62 -0.88
N CYS A 16 -11.36 7.46 0.37
CA CYS A 16 -11.38 6.17 1.05
C CYS A 16 -12.80 5.66 1.35
N SER A 17 -13.80 6.53 1.35
CA SER A 17 -15.20 6.18 1.62
C SER A 17 -16.01 5.86 0.36
N GLU A 18 -15.44 6.05 -0.82
CA GLU A 18 -16.10 5.73 -2.08
C GLU A 18 -16.36 4.22 -2.18
N LYS A 19 -17.50 3.84 -2.71
CA LYS A 19 -17.86 2.43 -2.84
C LYS A 19 -16.98 1.70 -3.86
N HIS A 20 -16.65 2.39 -4.94
CA HIS A 20 -15.84 1.87 -6.06
C HIS A 20 -14.97 3.01 -6.60
N PRO A 21 -13.73 3.14 -6.15
CA PRO A 21 -12.83 4.15 -6.70
C PRO A 21 -12.55 3.83 -8.17
N ALA A 22 -12.60 4.85 -9.03
CA ALA A 22 -12.32 4.69 -10.46
C ALA A 22 -10.82 4.63 -10.76
N GLY A 23 -9.98 5.12 -9.83
CA GLY A 23 -8.54 5.14 -9.94
C GLY A 23 -7.84 5.29 -8.57
N ALA A 24 -6.52 5.39 -8.60
CA ALA A 24 -5.72 5.67 -7.41
C ALA A 24 -5.75 7.17 -7.04
N LEU A 25 -5.53 7.47 -5.76
CA LEU A 25 -5.23 8.82 -5.29
C LEU A 25 -3.72 9.02 -5.22
N LEU A 26 -3.20 10.02 -5.92
CA LEU A 26 -1.79 10.42 -5.86
C LEU A 26 -1.61 11.57 -4.87
N LEU A 27 -0.85 11.33 -3.81
CA LEU A 27 -0.39 12.37 -2.88
C LEU A 27 1.03 12.78 -3.26
N THR A 28 1.16 13.95 -3.86
CA THR A 28 2.46 14.50 -4.30
C THR A 28 2.94 15.62 -3.39
N GLY A 29 4.22 15.96 -3.46
CA GLY A 29 4.85 17.08 -2.72
C GLY A 29 6.35 16.85 -2.52
N GLU A 30 7.02 17.86 -2.01
CA GLU A 30 8.46 17.85 -1.84
C GLU A 30 8.98 16.79 -0.86
N TRP A 31 10.24 16.42 -0.98
CA TRP A 31 10.93 15.54 -0.06
C TRP A 31 11.00 16.14 1.33
N GLY A 32 10.80 15.30 2.36
CA GLY A 32 10.77 15.77 3.75
C GLY A 32 9.53 16.58 4.11
N GLY A 33 8.61 16.84 3.17
CA GLY A 33 7.39 17.60 3.40
C GLY A 33 6.39 16.97 4.38
N GLY A 34 6.56 15.69 4.76
CA GLY A 34 5.68 15.03 5.75
C GLY A 34 4.54 14.21 5.16
N LYS A 35 4.51 13.93 3.84
CA LYS A 35 3.46 13.14 3.18
C LYS A 35 3.19 11.80 3.87
N THR A 36 4.24 11.00 4.04
CA THR A 36 4.17 9.69 4.71
C THR A 36 3.71 9.85 6.16
N TYR A 37 4.26 10.84 6.88
CA TYR A 37 3.85 11.15 8.25
C TYR A 37 2.35 11.46 8.32
N PHE A 38 1.84 12.27 7.41
CA PHE A 38 0.43 12.63 7.35
C PHE A 38 -0.46 11.38 7.14
N VAL A 39 -0.12 10.52 6.19
CA VAL A 39 -0.90 9.29 5.93
C VAL A 39 -0.87 8.36 7.15
N VAL A 40 0.31 8.13 7.74
CA VAL A 40 0.48 7.18 8.85
C VAL A 40 -0.07 7.72 10.18
N ASN A 41 0.11 9.02 10.47
CA ASN A 41 -0.17 9.57 11.79
C ASN A 41 -1.43 10.46 11.84
N LYS A 42 -2.04 10.78 10.70
CA LYS A 42 -3.29 11.55 10.65
C LYS A 42 -4.41 10.76 9.98
N LEU A 43 -4.25 10.36 8.72
CA LEU A 43 -5.29 9.66 7.96
C LEU A 43 -5.58 8.26 8.53
N GLN A 44 -4.56 7.43 8.70
CA GLN A 44 -4.74 6.06 9.20
C GLN A 44 -5.40 5.99 10.59
N PRO A 45 -4.99 6.78 11.60
CA PRO A 45 -5.69 6.80 12.89
C PRO A 45 -7.11 7.34 12.79
N HIS A 46 -7.37 8.30 11.88
CA HIS A 46 -8.70 8.88 11.66
C HIS A 46 -9.69 7.82 11.13
N LEU A 47 -9.24 6.94 10.25
CA LEU A 47 -10.06 5.90 9.60
C LEU A 47 -9.92 4.50 10.22
N LYS A 48 -9.23 4.36 11.35
CA LYS A 48 -8.87 3.06 11.97
C LYS A 48 -10.07 2.15 12.27
N ASP A 49 -11.26 2.71 12.50
CA ASP A 49 -12.44 1.95 12.88
C ASP A 49 -13.13 1.31 11.66
N SER A 50 -12.94 1.87 10.48
CA SER A 50 -13.58 1.44 9.22
C SER A 50 -12.60 0.91 8.18
N HIS A 51 -11.30 1.19 8.30
CA HIS A 51 -10.30 0.86 7.27
C HIS A 51 -9.07 0.14 7.84
N ILE A 52 -8.42 -0.65 6.97
CA ILE A 52 -7.11 -1.25 7.21
C ILE A 52 -6.15 -0.70 6.15
N PHE A 53 -5.06 -0.07 6.61
CA PHE A 53 -4.03 0.48 5.74
C PHE A 53 -2.86 -0.50 5.62
N ILE A 54 -2.53 -0.89 4.39
CA ILE A 54 -1.40 -1.76 4.05
C ILE A 54 -0.38 -0.91 3.31
N ARG A 55 0.66 -0.45 4.02
CA ARG A 55 1.70 0.41 3.44
C ARG A 55 2.88 -0.41 2.93
N ILE A 56 3.23 -0.19 1.67
CA ILE A 56 4.34 -0.78 0.96
C ILE A 56 5.31 0.35 0.56
N SER A 57 6.54 0.36 1.12
CA SER A 57 7.58 1.24 0.61
C SER A 57 8.17 0.63 -0.65
N LEU A 58 8.24 1.42 -1.71
CA LEU A 58 8.79 1.02 -3.00
C LEU A 58 10.32 1.22 -3.05
N PHE A 59 10.90 1.79 -2.00
CA PHE A 59 12.34 1.96 -1.88
C PHE A 59 13.07 0.61 -1.87
N GLY A 60 13.98 0.44 -2.82
CA GLY A 60 14.81 -0.75 -2.93
C GLY A 60 14.14 -1.96 -3.62
N ILE A 61 12.88 -1.85 -4.00
CA ILE A 61 12.19 -2.88 -4.80
C ILE A 61 12.68 -2.81 -6.25
N LYS A 62 13.12 -3.96 -6.79
CA LYS A 62 13.81 -4.04 -8.08
C LYS A 62 12.98 -4.72 -9.19
N SER A 63 11.91 -5.41 -8.83
CA SER A 63 11.08 -6.14 -9.80
C SER A 63 9.61 -6.21 -9.36
N VAL A 64 8.71 -6.42 -10.32
CA VAL A 64 7.27 -6.62 -10.07
C VAL A 64 7.04 -7.83 -9.17
N ASN A 65 7.83 -8.90 -9.31
CA ASN A 65 7.71 -10.08 -8.44
C ASN A 65 8.06 -9.75 -6.98
N GLU A 66 9.10 -8.94 -6.73
CA GLU A 66 9.43 -8.46 -5.38
C GLU A 66 8.32 -7.56 -4.83
N LEU A 67 7.73 -6.71 -5.68
CA LEU A 67 6.60 -5.86 -5.29
C LEU A 67 5.41 -6.70 -4.85
N GLN A 68 4.99 -7.66 -5.67
CA GLN A 68 3.88 -8.56 -5.34
C GLN A 68 4.13 -9.37 -4.08
N ALA A 69 5.36 -9.87 -3.89
CA ALA A 69 5.76 -10.55 -2.67
C ALA A 69 5.70 -9.62 -1.44
N SER A 70 6.14 -8.37 -1.58
CA SER A 70 6.10 -7.36 -0.52
C SER A 70 4.66 -6.99 -0.13
N ILE A 71 3.75 -6.85 -1.12
CA ILE A 71 2.33 -6.60 -0.86
C ILE A 71 1.73 -7.74 -0.05
N LYS A 72 1.89 -8.99 -0.51
CA LYS A 72 1.38 -10.17 0.19
C LYS A 72 1.93 -10.28 1.61
N LYS A 73 3.24 -10.06 1.78
CA LYS A 73 3.89 -10.07 3.09
C LYS A 73 3.26 -9.05 4.03
N LYS A 74 3.17 -7.78 3.60
CA LYS A 74 2.59 -6.71 4.41
C LYS A 74 1.12 -6.94 4.74
N TRP A 75 0.38 -7.51 3.82
CA TRP A 75 -1.02 -7.86 4.04
C TRP A 75 -1.17 -8.94 5.12
N ILE A 76 -0.38 -10.01 5.03
CA ILE A 76 -0.37 -11.09 6.02
C ILE A 76 0.07 -10.58 7.40
N GLU A 77 1.10 -9.73 7.47
CA GLU A 77 1.52 -9.06 8.72
C GLU A 77 0.36 -8.27 9.33
N CYS A 78 -0.34 -7.46 8.53
CA CYS A 78 -1.46 -6.64 8.97
C CYS A 78 -2.64 -7.49 9.51
N ILE A 79 -2.96 -8.59 8.84
CA ILE A 79 -3.96 -9.55 9.30
C ILE A 79 -3.53 -10.18 10.63
N ALA A 80 -2.26 -10.58 10.74
CA ALA A 80 -1.72 -11.22 11.94
C ALA A 80 -1.78 -10.29 13.16
N ASP A 81 -1.38 -9.03 12.99
CA ASP A 81 -1.42 -8.01 14.03
C ASP A 81 -2.87 -7.74 14.47
N TYR A 82 -3.80 -7.65 13.53
CA TYR A 82 -5.20 -7.45 13.84
C TYR A 82 -5.78 -8.59 14.67
N ILE A 83 -5.46 -9.83 14.32
CA ILE A 83 -5.88 -11.03 15.06
C ILE A 83 -5.29 -11.03 16.48
N ALA A 84 -4.01 -10.69 16.60
CA ALA A 84 -3.34 -10.67 17.90
C ALA A 84 -3.93 -9.60 18.85
N MET A 85 -4.32 -8.44 18.31
CA MET A 85 -4.85 -7.32 19.10
C MET A 85 -6.33 -7.52 19.49
N SER A 86 -7.14 -8.10 18.62
CA SER A 86 -8.60 -8.11 18.78
C SER A 86 -9.12 -9.14 19.76
N LYS A 87 -8.29 -10.07 20.30
CA LYS A 87 -8.74 -11.20 21.12
C LYS A 87 -9.97 -11.92 20.56
N ILE A 88 -10.20 -11.78 19.27
CA ILE A 88 -11.33 -12.39 18.59
C ILE A 88 -11.13 -13.90 18.71
N ASP A 89 -11.99 -14.53 19.46
CA ASP A 89 -12.22 -15.97 19.35
C ASP A 89 -12.88 -16.17 17.99
N VAL A 90 -12.03 -16.28 16.97
CA VAL A 90 -12.48 -16.49 15.60
C VAL A 90 -13.02 -17.88 15.59
N GLY A 91 -14.30 -17.95 15.78
CA GLY A 91 -15.05 -19.20 15.83
C GLY A 91 -14.62 -20.12 14.69
N ALA A 92 -14.62 -21.41 14.95
CA ALA A 92 -14.13 -22.51 14.13
C ALA A 92 -14.70 -22.59 12.67
N THR A 93 -15.22 -21.50 12.13
CA THR A 93 -16.00 -21.47 10.88
C THR A 93 -15.17 -21.17 9.63
N SER A 94 -14.03 -20.49 9.71
CA SER A 94 -13.19 -20.27 8.54
C SER A 94 -12.02 -21.25 8.49
N LYS A 95 -12.06 -22.21 7.55
CA LYS A 95 -10.95 -23.14 7.29
C LYS A 95 -9.65 -22.42 6.94
N VAL A 96 -9.75 -21.27 6.26
CA VAL A 96 -8.62 -20.46 5.81
C VAL A 96 -7.99 -19.73 7.00
N PHE A 97 -8.81 -19.18 7.90
CA PHE A 97 -8.35 -18.51 9.11
C PHE A 97 -7.65 -19.48 10.07
N ASN A 98 -8.23 -20.64 10.30
CA ASN A 98 -7.60 -21.68 11.14
C ASN A 98 -6.29 -22.19 10.55
N ALA A 99 -6.15 -22.19 9.23
CA ALA A 99 -4.89 -22.46 8.54
C ALA A 99 -3.85 -21.33 8.72
N LEU A 100 -4.28 -20.07 8.81
CA LEU A 100 -3.39 -18.92 8.97
C LEU A 100 -2.96 -18.65 10.42
N LYS A 101 -3.77 -19.04 11.41
CA LYS A 101 -3.50 -18.78 12.84
C LYS A 101 -2.12 -19.28 13.34
N PRO A 102 -1.64 -20.48 12.99
CA PRO A 102 -0.28 -20.93 13.32
C PRO A 102 0.80 -20.16 12.54
N PHE A 103 0.46 -19.71 11.32
CA PHE A 103 1.38 -19.03 10.42
C PHE A 103 1.53 -17.55 10.73
N ALA A 104 0.48 -16.87 11.21
CA ALA A 104 0.51 -15.48 11.59
C ALA A 104 1.62 -15.18 12.60
N LYS A 105 1.73 -15.99 13.66
CA LYS A 105 2.79 -15.86 14.65
C LYS A 105 4.18 -16.23 14.10
N ALA A 106 4.26 -17.29 13.30
CA ALA A 106 5.51 -17.72 12.69
C ALA A 106 6.01 -16.76 11.60
N CYS A 107 5.12 -16.02 10.92
CA CYS A 107 5.48 -14.98 9.95
C CYS A 107 6.14 -13.79 10.63
N VAL A 108 5.56 -13.27 11.71
CA VAL A 108 6.15 -12.17 12.47
C VAL A 108 7.56 -12.54 12.93
N ASP A 109 7.72 -13.73 13.52
CA ASP A 109 9.01 -14.18 14.06
C ASP A 109 10.06 -14.54 12.98
N THR A 110 9.63 -14.94 11.77
CA THR A 110 10.54 -15.45 10.72
C THR A 110 11.01 -14.38 9.76
N PHE A 111 10.24 -13.31 9.59
CA PHE A 111 10.62 -12.21 8.67
C PHE A 111 11.54 -11.16 9.30
N ILE A 112 11.74 -11.21 10.63
CA ILE A 112 12.71 -10.35 11.32
C ILE A 112 14.15 -10.90 11.13
N ASP A 113 14.29 -12.20 10.86
CA ASP A 113 15.60 -12.84 10.68
C ASP A 113 15.79 -13.22 9.18
N THR A 114 16.78 -12.61 8.53
CA THR A 114 17.13 -12.85 7.12
C THR A 114 17.70 -14.26 6.88
N SER A 115 17.96 -15.03 7.92
CA SER A 115 18.40 -16.42 7.87
C SER A 115 17.26 -17.36 8.25
N VAL A 116 16.39 -17.71 7.26
CA VAL A 116 15.32 -18.69 7.46
C VAL A 116 15.91 -20.08 7.68
N PRO A 117 15.76 -20.72 8.86
CA PRO A 117 16.18 -22.08 9.09
C PRO A 117 15.49 -23.03 8.10
N GLU A 118 16.20 -24.04 7.61
CA GLU A 118 15.72 -24.97 6.56
C GLU A 118 14.33 -25.58 6.84
N GLY A 119 13.96 -25.80 8.10
CA GLY A 119 12.63 -26.31 8.48
C GLY A 119 11.46 -25.34 8.31
N LYS A 120 11.69 -24.03 8.12
CA LYS A 120 10.64 -22.98 7.97
C LYS A 120 10.41 -22.56 6.52
N GLN A 121 11.22 -23.02 5.58
CA GLN A 121 11.09 -22.69 4.15
C GLN A 121 9.77 -23.19 3.54
N GLY A 122 9.23 -24.31 4.01
CA GLY A 122 7.93 -24.82 3.57
C GLY A 122 6.76 -23.92 3.96
N ILE A 123 6.83 -23.29 5.12
CA ILE A 123 5.82 -22.37 5.66
C ILE A 123 5.82 -21.08 4.85
N ALA A 124 6.99 -20.49 4.60
CA ALA A 124 7.12 -19.29 3.78
C ALA A 124 6.57 -19.54 2.36
N LYS A 125 6.92 -20.68 1.73
CA LYS A 125 6.39 -21.04 0.40
C LYS A 125 4.87 -21.19 0.38
N SER A 126 4.25 -21.78 1.40
CA SER A 126 2.80 -21.94 1.47
C SER A 126 2.08 -20.61 1.65
N LEU A 127 2.67 -19.64 2.35
CA LEU A 127 2.11 -18.29 2.48
C LEU A 127 2.15 -17.51 1.17
N PHE A 128 3.25 -17.63 0.42
CA PHE A 128 3.35 -16.99 -0.90
C PHE A 128 2.43 -17.63 -1.95
N SER A 129 1.94 -18.85 -1.72
CA SER A 129 0.95 -19.48 -2.59
C SER A 129 -0.49 -18.99 -2.38
N ILE A 130 -0.75 -18.25 -1.29
CA ILE A 130 -2.07 -17.64 -1.05
C ILE A 130 -2.35 -16.58 -2.11
N SER A 131 -3.51 -16.67 -2.78
CA SER A 131 -3.91 -15.67 -3.76
C SER A 131 -4.40 -14.37 -3.10
N ALA A 132 -4.42 -13.27 -3.86
CA ALA A 132 -4.99 -12.02 -3.39
C ALA A 132 -6.47 -12.18 -2.99
N ASP A 133 -7.26 -12.95 -3.76
CA ASP A 133 -8.67 -13.22 -3.47
C ASP A 133 -8.87 -13.94 -2.13
N GLN A 134 -7.97 -14.86 -1.80
CA GLN A 134 -7.99 -15.52 -0.50
C GLN A 134 -7.69 -14.55 0.63
N LEU A 135 -6.73 -13.64 0.46
CA LEU A 135 -6.41 -12.60 1.45
C LEU A 135 -7.59 -11.63 1.63
N ILE A 136 -8.27 -11.25 0.54
CA ILE A 136 -9.48 -10.42 0.58
C ILE A 136 -10.57 -11.13 1.38
N THR A 137 -10.86 -12.39 1.06
CA THR A 137 -11.87 -13.19 1.74
C THR A 137 -11.59 -13.26 3.23
N ILE A 138 -10.34 -13.54 3.63
CA ILE A 138 -9.93 -13.60 5.03
C ILE A 138 -10.13 -12.25 5.72
N THR A 139 -9.74 -11.15 5.08
CA THR A 139 -9.88 -9.80 5.65
C THR A 139 -11.34 -9.45 5.86
N ASN A 140 -12.20 -9.77 4.89
CA ASN A 140 -13.65 -9.54 4.99
C ASN A 140 -14.30 -10.38 6.08
N GLU A 141 -13.88 -11.64 6.25
CA GLU A 141 -14.38 -12.53 7.30
C GLU A 141 -13.97 -12.05 8.71
N ILE A 142 -12.79 -11.41 8.84
CA ILE A 142 -12.30 -10.99 10.16
C ILE A 142 -13.05 -9.76 10.67
N ASN A 143 -13.31 -8.74 9.84
CA ASN A 143 -13.81 -7.47 10.37
C ASN A 143 -14.66 -6.61 9.42
N GLY A 144 -14.79 -6.98 8.15
CA GLY A 144 -15.53 -6.21 7.16
C GLY A 144 -14.98 -4.80 6.88
N LYS A 145 -13.73 -4.50 7.29
CA LYS A 145 -13.11 -3.20 7.06
C LYS A 145 -12.64 -3.06 5.61
N ILE A 146 -12.65 -1.84 5.12
CA ILE A 146 -12.16 -1.48 3.80
C ILE A 146 -10.63 -1.52 3.78
N ILE A 147 -10.06 -2.15 2.76
CA ILE A 147 -8.61 -2.20 2.57
C ILE A 147 -8.16 -0.99 1.77
N VAL A 148 -7.14 -0.30 2.29
CA VAL A 148 -6.45 0.80 1.59
C VAL A 148 -4.99 0.39 1.38
N LEU A 149 -4.60 0.24 0.11
CA LEU A 149 -3.20 0.02 -0.25
C LEU A 149 -2.47 1.36 -0.33
N VAL A 150 -1.31 1.46 0.29
CA VAL A 150 -0.49 2.68 0.26
C VAL A 150 0.86 2.34 -0.34
N PHE A 151 1.14 2.83 -1.53
CA PHE A 151 2.43 2.71 -2.22
C PHE A 151 3.25 3.97 -1.96
N ASP A 152 4.28 3.84 -1.13
CA ASP A 152 5.12 4.96 -0.67
C ASP A 152 6.48 4.98 -1.38
N ASP A 153 7.05 6.17 -1.52
CA ASP A 153 8.36 6.38 -2.18
C ASP A 153 8.39 5.94 -3.67
N LEU A 154 7.35 6.27 -4.46
CA LEU A 154 7.24 5.85 -5.87
C LEU A 154 8.49 6.22 -6.68
N GLU A 155 9.03 7.42 -6.46
CA GLU A 155 10.22 7.92 -7.14
C GLU A 155 11.50 7.17 -6.80
N ARG A 156 11.51 6.34 -5.75
CA ARG A 156 12.67 5.57 -5.31
C ARG A 156 12.69 4.13 -5.79
N SER A 157 11.64 3.70 -6.48
CA SER A 157 11.61 2.37 -7.07
C SER A 157 12.64 2.23 -8.19
N SER A 158 13.21 1.03 -8.33
CA SER A 158 14.06 0.67 -9.47
C SER A 158 13.28 0.03 -10.63
N ILE A 159 11.98 -0.22 -10.44
CA ILE A 159 11.09 -0.73 -11.49
C ILE A 159 10.78 0.41 -12.46
N PRO A 160 10.80 0.19 -13.79
CA PRO A 160 10.32 1.16 -14.75
C PRO A 160 8.90 1.62 -14.41
N PHE A 161 8.63 2.94 -14.47
CA PHE A 161 7.34 3.49 -14.01
C PHE A 161 6.14 2.90 -14.73
N GLY A 162 6.28 2.55 -16.01
CA GLY A 162 5.23 1.90 -16.78
C GLY A 162 4.83 0.54 -16.22
N GLU A 163 5.81 -0.29 -15.84
CA GLU A 163 5.57 -1.60 -15.23
C GLU A 163 5.04 -1.45 -13.79
N LEU A 164 5.58 -0.49 -13.04
CA LEU A 164 5.19 -0.23 -11.67
C LEU A 164 3.74 0.24 -11.57
N LEU A 165 3.37 1.26 -12.35
CA LEU A 165 2.00 1.78 -12.39
C LEU A 165 1.03 0.75 -12.98
N GLY A 166 1.46 -0.04 -13.96
CA GLY A 166 0.67 -1.17 -14.49
C GLY A 166 0.36 -2.22 -13.41
N CYS A 167 1.35 -2.58 -12.58
CA CYS A 167 1.15 -3.48 -11.45
C CYS A 167 0.22 -2.88 -10.39
N ILE A 168 0.33 -1.59 -10.08
CA ILE A 168 -0.56 -0.89 -9.15
C ILE A 168 -1.99 -0.85 -9.70
N ASN A 169 -2.15 -0.60 -11.00
CA ASN A 169 -3.45 -0.54 -11.66
C ASN A 169 -4.23 -1.86 -11.58
N GLU A 170 -3.55 -3.00 -11.51
CA GLU A 170 -4.21 -4.29 -11.31
C GLU A 170 -5.02 -4.34 -10.01
N TYR A 171 -4.49 -3.75 -8.93
CA TYR A 171 -5.20 -3.66 -7.65
C TYR A 171 -6.36 -2.65 -7.69
N VAL A 172 -6.21 -1.57 -8.45
CA VAL A 172 -7.24 -0.54 -8.60
C VAL A 172 -8.38 -1.02 -9.50
N GLU A 173 -8.06 -1.42 -10.73
CA GLU A 173 -9.05 -1.70 -11.78
C GLU A 173 -9.72 -3.06 -11.59
N ASN A 174 -8.94 -4.10 -11.29
CA ASN A 174 -9.47 -5.47 -11.22
C ASN A 174 -10.00 -5.84 -9.84
N GLN A 175 -9.43 -5.27 -8.78
CA GLN A 175 -9.78 -5.63 -7.40
C GLN A 175 -10.48 -4.52 -6.64
N HIS A 176 -10.63 -3.34 -7.25
CA HIS A 176 -11.32 -2.16 -6.69
C HIS A 176 -10.82 -1.72 -5.32
N PHE A 177 -9.51 -1.89 -5.06
CA PHE A 177 -8.93 -1.40 -3.81
C PHE A 177 -8.74 0.11 -3.82
N HIS A 178 -9.08 0.73 -2.70
CA HIS A 178 -8.63 2.08 -2.44
C HIS A 178 -7.11 2.10 -2.43
N THR A 179 -6.52 2.89 -3.29
CA THR A 179 -5.07 2.90 -3.51
C THR A 179 -4.53 4.32 -3.41
N ILE A 180 -3.64 4.54 -2.46
CA ILE A 180 -2.94 5.82 -2.28
C ILE A 180 -1.51 5.64 -2.75
N ILE A 181 -1.07 6.50 -3.67
CA ILE A 181 0.31 6.57 -4.15
C ILE A 181 0.94 7.83 -3.55
N ILE A 182 2.08 7.68 -2.86
CA ILE A 182 2.86 8.79 -2.31
C ILE A 182 4.10 8.96 -3.17
N ALA A 183 4.30 10.17 -3.71
CA ALA A 183 5.40 10.44 -4.61
C ALA A 183 5.93 11.88 -4.53
N ASN A 184 7.18 12.06 -4.96
CA ASN A 184 7.70 13.35 -5.40
C ASN A 184 7.77 13.37 -6.92
N GLU A 185 6.74 13.92 -7.57
CA GLU A 185 6.66 13.97 -9.03
C GLU A 185 7.78 14.80 -9.68
N ASN A 186 8.29 15.82 -8.98
CA ASN A 186 9.40 16.62 -9.50
C ASN A 186 10.67 15.77 -9.63
N THR A 187 10.89 14.83 -8.70
CA THR A 187 11.99 13.87 -8.77
C THR A 187 11.79 12.86 -9.88
N ILE A 188 10.56 12.36 -10.09
CA ILE A 188 10.24 11.47 -11.20
C ILE A 188 10.56 12.15 -12.53
N LYS A 189 10.05 13.35 -12.76
CA LYS A 189 10.27 14.12 -13.99
C LYS A 189 11.74 14.40 -14.26
N LYS A 190 12.53 14.72 -13.22
CA LYS A 190 13.99 14.93 -13.35
C LYS A 190 14.70 13.65 -13.78
N ARG A 191 14.38 12.54 -13.11
CA ARG A 191 15.01 11.23 -13.38
C ARG A 191 14.70 10.73 -14.79
N GLU A 192 13.49 10.92 -15.28
CA GLU A 192 13.12 10.57 -16.64
C GLU A 192 13.87 11.41 -17.68
N ASN A 193 14.02 12.71 -17.44
CA ASN A 193 14.76 13.59 -18.33
C ASN A 193 16.26 13.26 -18.40
N GLU A 194 16.83 12.70 -17.35
CA GLU A 194 18.27 12.33 -17.28
C GLU A 194 18.58 11.00 -17.97
N HIS A 195 17.64 10.04 -17.98
CA HIS A 195 17.90 8.67 -18.43
C HIS A 195 17.30 8.32 -19.79
N SER A 196 16.39 9.13 -20.29
CA SER A 196 15.65 8.82 -21.51
C SER A 196 15.25 10.10 -22.19
N GLY A 197 15.39 10.16 -23.51
CA GLY A 197 14.83 11.28 -24.26
C GLY A 197 13.32 11.44 -23.99
N ALA A 198 12.74 12.51 -24.49
CA ALA A 198 11.33 12.93 -24.32
C ALA A 198 10.26 11.81 -24.40
N SER A 199 10.60 10.64 -24.92
CA SER A 199 9.69 9.49 -25.10
C SER A 199 9.27 8.77 -23.82
N GLU A 200 10.07 8.77 -22.74
CA GLU A 200 9.72 8.04 -21.50
C GLU A 200 8.93 8.92 -20.51
N THR A 201 9.21 10.22 -20.49
CA THR A 201 8.42 11.20 -19.73
C THR A 201 6.97 11.23 -20.21
N LEU A 202 6.76 11.13 -21.51
CA LEU A 202 5.43 11.00 -22.11
C LEU A 202 4.71 9.73 -21.61
N LYS A 203 5.43 8.62 -21.52
CA LYS A 203 4.87 7.34 -21.04
C LYS A 203 4.41 7.40 -19.59
N TYR A 204 5.17 8.04 -18.68
CA TYR A 204 4.74 8.19 -17.29
C TYR A 204 3.43 8.96 -17.19
N ASN A 205 3.33 10.11 -17.85
CA ASN A 205 2.13 10.93 -17.79
C ASN A 205 0.91 10.21 -18.39
N GLU A 206 1.06 9.55 -19.54
CA GLU A 206 -0.02 8.78 -20.17
C GLU A 206 -0.53 7.65 -19.27
N ILE A 207 0.38 6.91 -18.63
CA ILE A 207 0.01 5.82 -17.74
C ILE A 207 -0.57 6.36 -16.43
N LYS A 208 0.01 7.45 -15.90
CA LYS A 208 -0.50 8.12 -14.71
C LYS A 208 -1.95 8.57 -14.89
N GLU A 209 -2.29 9.22 -16.01
CA GLU A 209 -3.66 9.64 -16.32
C GLU A 209 -4.66 8.47 -16.33
N LYS A 210 -4.20 7.28 -16.68
CA LYS A 210 -5.03 6.08 -16.68
C LYS A 210 -5.22 5.47 -15.29
N VAL A 211 -4.20 5.57 -14.44
CA VAL A 211 -4.18 4.91 -13.12
C VAL A 211 -4.68 5.83 -12.02
N VAL A 212 -4.41 7.13 -12.13
CA VAL A 212 -4.68 8.13 -11.09
C VAL A 212 -5.97 8.88 -11.39
N GLU A 213 -6.95 8.73 -10.52
CA GLU A 213 -8.22 9.48 -10.58
C GLU A 213 -8.09 10.88 -9.97
N ARG A 214 -7.36 10.96 -8.84
CA ARG A 214 -7.20 12.19 -8.06
C ARG A 214 -5.77 12.45 -7.73
N GLN A 215 -5.38 13.71 -7.82
CA GLN A 215 -4.07 14.18 -7.40
C GLN A 215 -4.24 15.27 -6.36
N LEU A 216 -3.61 15.07 -5.20
CA LEU A 216 -3.56 16.03 -4.11
C LEU A 216 -2.11 16.44 -3.88
N GLU A 217 -1.89 17.72 -3.61
CA GLU A 217 -0.56 18.24 -3.33
C GLU A 217 -0.42 18.55 -1.84
N PHE A 218 0.59 17.92 -1.22
CA PHE A 218 0.93 18.14 0.17
C PHE A 218 1.93 19.30 0.27
N HIS A 219 1.48 20.41 0.82
CA HIS A 219 2.32 21.55 1.14
C HIS A 219 2.54 21.63 2.64
N ASN A 220 3.78 21.49 3.07
CA ASN A 220 4.20 21.79 4.43
C ASN A 220 5.03 23.06 4.39
N ASP A 221 4.55 24.10 5.04
CA ASP A 221 5.30 25.35 5.18
C ASP A 221 6.25 25.19 6.37
N PRO A 222 7.58 25.10 6.16
CA PRO A 222 8.53 24.79 7.23
C PRO A 222 8.67 25.91 8.28
N LEU A 223 7.98 27.03 8.10
CA LEU A 223 8.00 28.17 9.02
C LEU A 223 6.96 28.10 10.15
N GLU A 224 6.19 27.02 10.25
CA GLU A 224 5.10 26.87 11.23
C GLU A 224 5.24 25.63 12.14
N ILE A 225 6.51 25.21 12.40
CA ILE A 225 6.81 24.22 13.46
C ILE A 225 7.20 24.94 14.75
#